data_7b8afd9a70202e2f1ce139aaa9c17f06
#
_entry.id   7b8afd9a70202e2f1ce139aaa9c17f06
#
_cell.length_a   1.000
_cell.length_b   1.000
_cell.length_c   1.000
_cell.angle_alpha   90.00
_cell.angle_beta   90.00
_cell.angle_gamma   90.00
#
_symmetry.space_group_name_H-M   'P 1'
#
loop_
_entity.id
_entity.type
_entity.pdbx_description
1 polymer ?
#
loop_
_entity_poly.entity_id
_entity_poly.type
_entity_poly.pdbx_seq_one_letter_code
_entity_poly.pdbx_strand_id
1 'polypeptide(L)' 'MILDYEPGDKVINPKQKDWGIGQVQSIIKEKVTVNFENVGKKVINANLIELTRI' A
#
# COMPACT_ATOMS: atom_id res chain seq x y z
N MET A 1 -15.39 -2.28 3.69
CA MET A 1 -14.13 -3.04 3.61
C MET A 1 -13.26 -2.76 4.82
N ILE A 2 -12.68 -3.80 5.38
CA ILE A 2 -11.77 -3.66 6.53
C ILE A 2 -10.35 -3.88 6.03
N LEU A 3 -9.49 -2.90 6.28
CA LEU A 3 -8.08 -2.98 5.91
C LEU A 3 -7.25 -3.26 7.16
N ASP A 4 -6.17 -4.02 6.99
CA ASP A 4 -5.27 -4.38 8.07
C ASP A 4 -4.23 -3.30 8.38
N TYR A 5 -4.28 -2.18 7.67
CA TYR A 5 -3.32 -1.10 7.80
C TYR A 5 -4.02 0.25 7.74
N GLU A 6 -3.31 1.26 8.17
CA GLU A 6 -3.82 2.64 8.19
C GLU A 6 -2.70 3.61 7.80
N PRO A 7 -3.02 4.88 7.56
CA PRO A 7 -1.98 5.86 7.21
C PRO A 7 -0.85 5.87 8.24
N GLY A 8 0.37 5.85 7.73
CA GLY A 8 1.57 5.77 8.55
C GLY A 8 2.17 4.38 8.63
N ASP A 9 1.39 3.34 8.36
CA ASP A 9 1.88 1.96 8.43
C ASP A 9 2.80 1.64 7.25
N LYS A 10 3.69 0.69 7.47
CA LYS A 10 4.56 0.17 6.42
C LYS A 10 3.95 -1.10 5.84
N VAL A 11 3.98 -1.20 4.52
CA VAL A 11 3.39 -2.32 3.78
C VAL A 11 4.32 -2.75 2.65
N ILE A 12 4.07 -3.95 2.13
CA ILE A 12 4.69 -4.38 0.88
C ILE A 12 3.59 -4.85 -0.06
N ASN A 13 3.88 -4.80 -1.36
CA ASN A 13 3.03 -5.43 -2.35
C ASN A 13 3.58 -6.81 -2.62
N PRO A 14 2.93 -7.88 -2.15
CA PRO A 14 3.49 -9.23 -2.26
C PRO A 14 3.64 -9.71 -3.70
N LYS A 15 2.91 -9.12 -4.64
CA LYS A 15 3.02 -9.48 -6.06
C LYS A 15 4.03 -8.62 -6.81
N GLN A 16 4.52 -7.56 -6.17
CA GLN A 16 5.51 -6.65 -6.74
C GLN A 16 6.54 -6.33 -5.66
N LYS A 17 7.23 -7.36 -5.20
CA LYS A 17 8.16 -7.21 -4.09
C LYS A 17 9.33 -6.30 -4.42
N ASP A 18 9.66 -6.16 -5.70
CA ASP A 18 10.71 -5.27 -6.16
C ASP A 18 10.36 -3.79 -5.96
N TRP A 19 9.11 -3.45 -5.65
CA TRP A 19 8.76 -2.09 -5.29
C TRP A 19 9.36 -1.66 -3.96
N GLY A 20 9.72 -2.63 -3.11
CA GLY A 20 10.29 -2.36 -1.80
C GLY A 20 9.22 -2.07 -0.76
N ILE A 21 9.64 -1.55 0.38
CA ILE A 21 8.74 -1.20 1.47
C ILE A 21 8.03 0.10 1.13
N GLY A 22 6.72 0.12 1.32
CA GLY A 22 5.92 1.32 1.13
C GLY A 22 5.38 1.84 2.45
N GLN A 23 5.13 3.14 2.50
CA GLN A 23 4.44 3.76 3.63
C GLN A 23 3.09 4.27 3.16
N VAL A 24 2.03 3.86 3.85
CA VAL A 24 0.68 4.29 3.52
C VAL A 24 0.54 5.77 3.86
N GLN A 25 0.11 6.57 2.90
CA GLN A 25 -0.04 8.00 3.08
C GLN A 25 -1.50 8.40 3.31
N SER A 26 -2.42 7.79 2.56
CA SER A 26 -3.84 8.06 2.73
C SER A 26 -4.67 6.90 2.25
N ILE A 27 -5.88 6.80 2.79
CA ILE A 27 -6.85 5.79 2.39
C ILE A 27 -8.17 6.53 2.17
N ILE A 28 -8.67 6.48 0.94
CA ILE A 28 -9.95 7.09 0.57
C ILE A 28 -10.77 6.00 -0.10
N LYS A 29 -11.76 5.49 0.61
CA LYS A 29 -12.58 4.36 0.17
C LYS A 29 -11.65 3.19 -0.15
N GLU A 30 -11.70 2.66 -1.39
CA GLU A 30 -10.85 1.55 -1.81
C GLU A 30 -9.48 2.00 -2.35
N LYS A 31 -9.22 3.30 -2.39
CA LYS A 31 -7.98 3.83 -2.95
C LYS A 31 -6.98 4.13 -1.85
N VAL A 32 -5.82 3.49 -1.94
CA VAL A 32 -4.76 3.61 -0.95
C VAL A 32 -3.55 4.21 -1.63
N THR A 33 -3.10 5.37 -1.15
CA THR A 33 -1.89 5.99 -1.65
C THR A 33 -0.71 5.53 -0.82
N VAL A 34 0.28 4.92 -1.47
CA VAL A 34 1.47 4.37 -0.81
C VAL A 34 2.71 4.88 -1.51
N ASN A 35 3.70 5.28 -0.74
CA ASN A 35 4.98 5.69 -1.27
C ASN A 35 5.98 4.53 -1.07
N PHE A 36 6.34 3.86 -2.17
CA PHE A 36 7.25 2.73 -2.15
C PHE A 36 8.69 3.18 -2.36
N GLU A 37 9.63 2.49 -1.72
CA GLU A 37 11.04 2.85 -1.76
C GLU A 37 11.62 2.91 -3.17
N ASN A 38 11.23 1.96 -4.01
CA ASN A 38 11.88 1.79 -5.32
C ASN A 38 11.09 2.36 -6.49
N VAL A 39 9.81 2.66 -6.31
CA VAL A 39 8.96 3.12 -7.42
C VAL A 39 8.19 4.40 -7.10
N GLY A 40 8.32 4.91 -5.86
CA GLY A 40 7.66 6.13 -5.46
C GLY A 40 6.18 5.95 -5.17
N LYS A 41 5.43 7.04 -5.33
CA LYS A 41 4.02 7.06 -4.96
C LYS A 41 3.17 6.26 -5.94
N LYS A 42 2.33 5.39 -5.41
CA LYS A 42 1.38 4.61 -6.19
C LYS A 42 0.01 4.70 -5.53
N VAL A 43 -1.03 4.76 -6.35
CA VAL A 43 -2.42 4.66 -5.87
C VAL A 43 -2.88 3.24 -6.12
N ILE A 44 -3.20 2.54 -5.05
CA ILE A 44 -3.55 1.12 -5.09
C ILE A 44 -5.04 0.96 -4.86
N ASN A 45 -5.70 0.16 -5.71
CA ASN A 45 -7.09 -0.21 -5.45
C ASN A 45 -7.10 -1.46 -4.56
N ALA A 46 -7.52 -1.27 -3.31
CA ALA A 46 -7.46 -2.33 -2.31
C ALA A 46 -8.42 -3.49 -2.58
N ASN A 47 -9.39 -3.31 -3.48
CA ASN A 47 -10.26 -4.41 -3.91
C ASN A 47 -9.55 -5.34 -4.89
N LEU A 48 -8.52 -4.86 -5.56
CA LEU A 48 -7.82 -5.61 -6.60
C LEU A 48 -6.45 -6.08 -6.14
N ILE A 49 -5.82 -5.35 -5.24
CA ILE A 49 -4.46 -5.60 -4.82
C ILE A 49 -4.42 -5.68 -3.30
N GLU A 50 -3.91 -6.78 -2.78
CA GLU A 50 -3.75 -6.96 -1.35
C GLU A 50 -2.34 -6.56 -0.94
N LEU A 51 -2.26 -5.61 0.00
CA LEU A 51 -1.00 -5.18 0.57
C LEU A 51 -0.81 -5.88 1.92
N THR A 52 0.43 -6.18 2.24
CA THR A 52 0.78 -6.86 3.49
C THR A 52 1.49 -5.86 4.42
N ARG A 53 0.94 -5.69 5.62
CA ARG A 53 1.57 -4.86 6.64
C ARG A 53 2.77 -5.58 7.24
N ILE A 54 3.83 -4.85 7.45
CA ILE A 54 5.05 -5.39 8.07
C ILE A 54 5.35 -4.73 9.40
#